data_373cff2e04a0d6551dc9b3d50ba7745b
#
_entry.id   373cff2e04a0d6551dc9b3d50ba7745b
#
_cell.length_a   1.000
_cell.length_b   1.000
_cell.length_c   1.000
_cell.angle_alpha   90.00
_cell.angle_beta   90.00
_cell.angle_gamma   90.00
#
_symmetry.space_group_name_H-M   'P 1'
#
loop_
_entity.id
_entity.type
_entity.pdbx_description
1 polymer ?
#
loop_
_entity_poly.entity_id
_entity_poly.type
_entity_poly.pdbx_seq_one_letter_code
_entity_poly.pdbx_strand_id
1 'polypeptide(L)' 'MRAATRIAEFISNGNLKPGDKLPPERNLAKILNVSRPTVREAIIALELSGLIEVKIGSGVYLKQ' A
#
# COMPACT_ATOMS: atom_id res chain seq x y z
N MET A 1 -1.67 -1.55 15.87
CA MET A 1 -0.91 -2.04 14.70
C MET A 1 -0.78 -0.92 13.68
N ARG A 2 0.38 -0.74 13.11
CA ARG A 2 0.61 0.33 12.13
C ARG A 2 -0.04 0.00 10.79
N ALA A 3 -0.51 1.03 10.10
CA ALA A 3 -1.13 0.86 8.80
C ALA A 3 -0.16 0.22 7.79
N ALA A 4 1.14 0.59 7.85
CA ALA A 4 2.14 -0.01 6.95
C ALA A 4 2.22 -1.52 7.13
N THR A 5 2.20 -2.00 8.37
CA THR A 5 2.22 -3.44 8.66
C THR A 5 0.97 -4.11 8.09
N ARG A 6 -0.18 -3.46 8.22
CA ARG A 6 -1.45 -4.04 7.73
C ARG A 6 -1.47 -4.10 6.20
N ILE A 7 -0.92 -3.10 5.53
CA ILE A 7 -0.81 -3.13 4.07
C ILE A 7 0.14 -4.25 3.65
N ALA A 8 1.27 -4.40 4.34
CA ALA A 8 2.21 -5.48 4.05
C ALA A 8 1.56 -6.85 4.23
N GLU A 9 0.74 -7.01 5.27
CA GLU A 9 -0.01 -8.26 5.47
C GLU A 9 -1.03 -8.49 4.37
N PHE A 10 -1.72 -7.44 3.95
CA PHE A 10 -2.66 -7.54 2.84
C PHE A 10 -1.96 -8.06 1.59
N ILE A 11 -0.77 -7.55 1.31
CA ILE A 11 0.03 -7.98 0.15
C ILE A 11 0.48 -9.42 0.32
N SER A 12 1.01 -9.78 1.49
CA SER A 12 1.58 -11.10 1.72
C SER A 12 0.54 -12.21 1.77
N ASN A 13 -0.72 -11.87 1.97
CA ASN A 13 -1.81 -12.85 1.94
C ASN A 13 -2.19 -13.27 0.53
N GLY A 14 -1.37 -12.94 -0.48
CA GLY A 14 -1.59 -13.39 -1.83
C GLY A 14 -2.53 -12.52 -2.65
N ASN A 15 -2.87 -11.35 -2.13
CA ASN A 15 -3.77 -10.44 -2.84
C ASN A 15 -3.09 -9.77 -4.03
N LEU A 16 -1.75 -9.65 -3.98
CA LEU A 16 -0.99 -8.95 -5.02
C LEU A 16 0.29 -9.70 -5.33
N LYS A 17 0.74 -9.53 -6.56
CA LYS A 17 2.02 -10.06 -7.05
C LYS A 17 2.92 -8.90 -7.45
N PRO A 18 4.24 -9.10 -7.51
CA PRO A 18 5.14 -8.06 -8.02
C PRO A 18 4.66 -7.52 -9.37
N GLY A 19 4.61 -6.20 -9.48
CA GLY A 19 4.10 -5.52 -10.66
C GLY A 19 2.64 -5.18 -10.61
N ASP A 20 1.89 -5.75 -9.69
CA ASP A 20 0.47 -5.44 -9.56
C ASP A 20 0.27 -4.07 -8.92
N LYS A 21 -0.81 -3.42 -9.32
CA LYS A 21 -1.18 -2.11 -8.78
C LYS A 21 -1.97 -2.30 -7.49
N LEU A 22 -1.61 -1.54 -6.47
CA LEU A 22 -2.34 -1.54 -5.22
C LEU A 22 -3.70 -0.84 -5.39
N PRO A 23 -4.70 -1.18 -4.56
CA PRO A 23 -5.95 -0.44 -4.56
C PRO A 23 -5.71 1.04 -4.29
N PRO A 24 -6.57 1.94 -4.79
CA PRO A 24 -6.43 3.36 -4.50
C PRO A 24 -6.46 3.65 -3.01
N GLU A 25 -5.88 4.79 -2.62
CA GLU A 25 -5.83 5.23 -1.23
C GLU A 25 -7.19 5.13 -0.55
N ARG A 26 -8.24 5.61 -1.22
CA ARG A 26 -9.59 5.58 -0.67
C ARG A 26 -10.04 4.16 -0.35
N ASN A 27 -9.75 3.22 -1.26
CA ASN A 27 -10.14 1.83 -1.07
C ASN A 27 -9.31 1.18 0.04
N LEU A 28 -8.01 1.46 0.10
CA LEU A 28 -7.16 0.94 1.18
C LEU A 28 -7.63 1.46 2.54
N ALA A 29 -8.05 2.72 2.61
CA ALA A 29 -8.56 3.28 3.85
C ALA A 29 -9.78 2.50 4.35
N LYS A 30 -10.67 2.12 3.44
CA LYS A 30 -11.84 1.33 3.77
C LYS A 30 -11.47 -0.10 4.18
N ILE A 31 -10.60 -0.73 3.40
CA ILE A 31 -10.17 -2.11 3.67
C ILE A 31 -9.52 -2.20 5.05
N LEU A 32 -8.67 -1.25 5.38
CA LEU A 32 -7.92 -1.25 6.63
C LEU A 32 -8.65 -0.57 7.78
N ASN A 33 -9.75 0.10 7.49
CA ASN A 33 -10.53 0.86 8.47
C ASN A 33 -9.68 1.93 9.16
N VAL A 34 -8.98 2.72 8.37
CA VAL A 34 -8.14 3.82 8.84
C VAL A 34 -8.42 5.06 7.98
N SER A 35 -7.88 6.21 8.40
CA SER A 35 -8.04 7.45 7.64
C SER A 35 -7.17 7.45 6.39
N ARG A 36 -7.54 8.26 5.39
CA ARG A 36 -6.74 8.40 4.17
C ARG A 36 -5.34 8.96 4.44
N PRO A 37 -5.17 9.99 5.30
CA PRO A 37 -3.81 10.42 5.65
C PRO A 37 -2.96 9.31 6.26
N THR A 38 -3.56 8.43 7.06
CA THR A 38 -2.84 7.30 7.63
C THR A 38 -2.36 6.35 6.53
N VAL A 39 -3.18 6.11 5.51
CA VAL A 39 -2.79 5.30 4.36
C VAL A 39 -1.61 5.94 3.63
N ARG A 40 -1.66 7.26 3.41
CA ARG A 40 -0.57 7.97 2.73
C ARG A 40 0.75 7.81 3.47
N GLU A 41 0.73 7.97 4.79
CA GLU A 41 1.94 7.81 5.59
C GLU A 41 2.48 6.40 5.52
N ALA A 42 1.58 5.42 5.53
CA ALA A 42 1.97 4.02 5.41
C ALA A 42 2.61 3.74 4.05
N ILE A 43 2.05 4.31 2.99
CA ILE A 43 2.59 4.14 1.64
C ILE A 43 4.00 4.73 1.55
N ILE A 44 4.22 5.91 2.15
CA ILE A 44 5.55 6.52 2.18
C ILE A 44 6.56 5.59 2.87
N ALA A 45 6.17 5.03 4.02
CA ALA A 45 7.04 4.12 4.75
C ALA A 45 7.38 2.87 3.93
N LEU A 46 6.39 2.31 3.25
CA LEU A 46 6.59 1.11 2.43
C LEU A 46 7.42 1.40 1.19
N GLU A 47 7.28 2.60 0.62
CA GLU A 47 8.11 3.00 -0.51
C GLU A 47 9.57 3.10 -0.09
N LEU A 48 9.82 3.68 1.08
CA LEU A 48 11.18 3.79 1.61
C LEU A 48 11.80 2.42 1.88
N SER A 49 10.98 1.44 2.25
CA SER A 49 11.47 0.09 2.52
C SER A 49 11.73 -0.70 1.23
N GLY A 50 11.30 -0.19 0.08
CA GLY A 50 11.47 -0.86 -1.20
C GLY A 50 10.41 -1.88 -1.54
N LEU A 51 9.36 -1.99 -0.73
CA LEU A 51 8.29 -2.95 -1.00
C LEU A 51 7.38 -2.51 -2.13
N ILE A 52 7.14 -1.21 -2.24
CA ILE A 52 6.24 -0.65 -3.26
C ILE A 52 6.93 0.50 -3.99
N GLU A 53 6.37 0.85 -5.14
CA GLU A 53 6.83 1.96 -5.95
C GLU A 53 5.66 2.87 -6.27
N VAL A 54 5.84 4.18 -6.03
CA VAL A 54 4.82 5.17 -6.38
C VAL A 54 5.16 5.73 -7.76
N LYS A 55 4.23 5.58 -8.70
CA LYS A 55 4.38 6.14 -10.06
C LYS A 55 3.42 7.30 -10.18
N ILE A 56 3.94 8.51 -10.17
CA ILE A 56 3.15 9.73 -10.22
C ILE A 56 2.25 9.72 -11.45
N GLY A 57 0.96 9.99 -11.22
CA GLY A 57 -0.03 10.00 -12.30
C GLY A 57 -0.55 8.62 -12.68
N SER A 58 0.03 7.55 -12.14
CA SER A 58 -0.37 6.18 -12.48
C SER A 58 -0.89 5.42 -11.28
N GLY A 59 -0.17 5.41 -10.16
CA GLY A 59 -0.61 4.72 -8.97
C GLY A 59 0.56 4.14 -8.18
N VAL A 60 0.21 3.22 -7.29
CA VAL A 60 1.18 2.55 -6.42
C VAL A 60 1.25 1.09 -6.82
N TYR A 61 2.45 0.58 -6.99
CA TYR A 61 2.68 -0.78 -7.50
C TYR A 61 3.54 -1.58 -6.55
N LEU A 62 3.26 -2.87 -6.45
CA LEU A 62 4.09 -3.78 -5.67
C LEU A 62 5.41 -3.99 -6.42
N LYS A 63 6.52 -3.81 -5.71
CA LYS A 63 7.85 -3.90 -6.32
C LYS A 63 8.49 -5.26 -6.13
N GLN A 64 8.17 -5.91 -4.99
CA GLN A 64 8.76 -7.22 -4.68
C GLN A 64 7.71 -8.23 -4.38
#